data_4d7ae363a5d3218d75b39c937432b4ab
#
_entry.id   4d7ae363a5d3218d75b39c937432b4ab
#
_cell.length_a   1.000
_cell.length_b   1.000
_cell.length_c   1.000
_cell.angle_alpha   90.00
_cell.angle_beta   90.00
_cell.angle_gamma   90.00
#
_symmetry.space_group_name_H-M   'P 1'
#
loop_
_entity.id
_entity.type
_entity.pdbx_description
1 polymer ?
#
loop_
_entity_poly.entity_id
_entity_poly.type
_entity_poly.pdbx_seq_one_letter_code
_entity_poly.pdbx_strand_id
1 'polypeptide(L)'
;RLCASTPAQFGYIAGLKGNTDWMKKYLSYIQDNNELCIKKINDIDGLSVQAPEGAFYMFVKITHDYWKDKDKDFVLKLLEKKHVLTVHGSGFSKHYGKGHFRLVFLPSSEVLNDALSRIEEFLSLPITP
;
A
#
# COMPACT_ATOMS: atom_id res chain seq x y z
N ARG A 1 15.47 8.42 -22.14
CA ARG A 1 16.16 9.72 -22.24
C ARG A 1 17.40 9.68 -21.39
N LEU A 2 18.54 10.15 -21.95
CA LEU A 2 19.82 10.20 -21.24
C LEU A 2 19.97 11.47 -20.38
N CYS A 3 19.25 12.55 -20.72
CA CYS A 3 19.35 13.84 -20.03
C CYS A 3 17.96 14.36 -19.67
N ALA A 4 17.85 15.02 -18.52
CA ALA A 4 16.66 15.78 -18.14
C ALA A 4 16.54 17.04 -19.03
N SER A 5 15.31 17.41 -19.40
CA SER A 5 15.09 18.61 -20.19
C SER A 5 15.47 19.88 -19.42
N THR A 6 16.05 20.86 -20.09
CA THR A 6 16.48 22.12 -19.45
C THR A 6 15.34 22.83 -18.68
N PRO A 7 14.11 22.97 -19.22
CA PRO A 7 13.00 23.55 -18.46
C PRO A 7 12.68 22.78 -17.17
N ALA A 8 12.77 21.44 -17.18
CA ALA A 8 12.54 20.63 -15.99
C ALA A 8 13.62 20.86 -14.91
N GLN A 9 14.88 21.08 -15.32
CA GLN A 9 15.97 21.39 -14.38
C GLN A 9 15.73 22.73 -13.67
N PHE A 10 15.33 23.78 -14.42
CA PHE A 10 14.99 25.07 -13.83
C PHE A 10 13.75 25.00 -12.92
N GLY A 11 12.72 24.26 -13.31
CA GLY A 11 11.55 24.01 -12.47
C GLY A 11 11.90 23.28 -11.17
N TYR A 12 12.78 22.29 -11.26
CA TYR A 12 13.26 21.56 -10.07
C TYR A 12 14.07 22.46 -9.12
N ILE A 13 14.96 23.30 -9.65
CA ILE A 13 15.72 24.28 -8.86
C ILE A 13 14.77 25.25 -8.14
N ALA A 14 13.75 25.76 -8.86
CA ALA A 14 12.75 26.65 -8.27
C ALA A 14 11.95 25.95 -7.16
N GLY A 15 11.56 24.69 -7.38
CA GLY A 15 10.87 23.87 -6.38
C GLY A 15 11.70 23.64 -5.10
N LEU A 16 13.01 23.35 -5.26
CA LEU A 16 13.91 23.13 -4.13
C LEU A 16 14.20 24.41 -3.32
N LYS A 17 14.19 25.57 -3.98
CA LYS A 17 14.46 26.89 -3.37
C LYS A 17 13.18 27.58 -2.87
N GLY A 18 12.02 27.12 -3.33
CA GLY A 18 10.73 27.73 -3.03
C GLY A 18 10.19 27.41 -1.65
N ASN A 19 9.02 27.99 -1.35
CA ASN A 19 8.29 27.68 -0.12
C ASN A 19 7.76 26.23 -0.15
N THR A 20 8.02 25.49 0.94
CA THR A 20 7.62 24.08 1.13
C THR A 20 6.40 23.90 2.05
N ASP A 21 5.69 24.99 2.42
CA ASP A 21 4.55 24.92 3.35
C ASP A 21 3.40 24.04 2.84
N TRP A 22 3.22 23.96 1.52
CA TRP A 22 2.27 23.05 0.90
C TRP A 22 2.57 21.57 1.23
N MET A 23 3.86 21.21 1.41
CA MET A 23 4.26 19.85 1.78
C MET A 23 3.81 19.48 3.18
N LYS A 24 3.78 20.43 4.12
CA LYS A 24 3.37 20.18 5.51
C LYS A 24 1.93 19.64 5.55
N LYS A 25 1.01 20.29 4.81
CA LYS A 25 -0.38 19.86 4.70
C LYS A 25 -0.50 18.46 4.05
N TYR A 26 0.29 18.20 3.02
CA TYR A 26 0.31 16.92 2.34
C TYR A 26 0.91 15.81 3.22
N LEU A 27 1.97 16.10 3.94
CA LEU A 27 2.58 15.16 4.88
C LEU A 27 1.62 14.80 6.02
N SER A 28 0.89 15.76 6.59
CA SER A 28 -0.15 15.48 7.59
C SER A 28 -1.21 14.53 7.04
N TYR A 29 -1.71 14.79 5.84
CA TYR A 29 -2.68 13.91 5.17
C TYR A 29 -2.15 12.47 4.97
N ILE A 30 -0.90 12.31 4.54
CA ILE A 30 -0.27 11.00 4.39
C ILE A 30 -0.11 10.31 5.75
N GLN A 31 0.26 11.06 6.80
CA GLN A 31 0.41 10.52 8.15
C GLN A 31 -0.92 10.01 8.70
N ASP A 32 -2.00 10.78 8.56
CA ASP A 32 -3.34 10.37 8.98
C ASP A 32 -3.79 9.07 8.29
N ASN A 33 -3.55 8.97 6.98
CA ASN A 33 -3.83 7.76 6.21
C ASN A 33 -2.96 6.57 6.64
N ASN A 34 -1.69 6.82 6.96
CA ASN A 34 -0.76 5.81 7.46
C ASN A 34 -1.28 5.20 8.77
N GLU A 35 -1.61 6.05 9.75
CA GLU A 35 -2.13 5.63 11.04
C GLU A 35 -3.45 4.85 10.92
N LEU A 36 -4.37 5.33 10.08
CA LEU A 36 -5.62 4.64 9.76
C LEU A 36 -5.36 3.23 9.21
N CYS A 37 -4.47 3.12 8.21
CA CYS A 37 -4.17 1.84 7.59
C CYS A 37 -3.47 0.87 8.55
N ILE A 38 -2.49 1.33 9.35
CA ILE A 38 -1.80 0.49 10.34
C ILE A 38 -2.82 -0.11 11.32
N LYS A 39 -3.68 0.75 11.89
CA LYS A 39 -4.71 0.30 12.83
C LYS A 39 -5.61 -0.74 12.19
N LYS A 40 -6.24 -0.41 11.07
CA LYS A 40 -7.18 -1.33 10.41
C LYS A 40 -6.56 -2.64 9.95
N ILE A 41 -5.35 -2.61 9.36
CA ILE A 41 -4.69 -3.83 8.89
C ILE A 41 -4.38 -4.77 10.06
N ASN A 42 -3.92 -4.23 11.20
CA ASN A 42 -3.60 -5.05 12.36
C ASN A 42 -4.86 -5.54 13.11
N ASP A 43 -6.03 -4.93 12.89
CA ASP A 43 -7.31 -5.40 13.39
C ASP A 43 -7.90 -6.54 12.52
N ILE A 44 -7.42 -6.70 11.26
CA ILE A 44 -7.87 -7.76 10.34
C ILE A 44 -7.15 -9.08 10.66
N ASP A 45 -7.91 -10.11 11.02
CA ASP A 45 -7.35 -11.45 11.22
C ASP A 45 -6.74 -11.99 9.92
N GLY A 46 -5.52 -12.51 10.02
CA GLY A 46 -4.75 -13.02 8.88
C GLY A 46 -3.86 -11.97 8.18
N LEU A 47 -3.74 -10.75 8.71
CA LEU A 47 -2.82 -9.73 8.24
C LEU A 47 -1.98 -9.16 9.40
N SER A 48 -0.83 -8.59 9.04
CA SER A 48 -0.04 -7.74 9.95
C SER A 48 0.78 -6.73 9.15
N VAL A 49 1.07 -5.57 9.74
CA VAL A 49 1.94 -4.57 9.11
C VAL A 49 2.81 -3.89 10.15
N GLN A 50 4.07 -3.63 9.79
CA GLN A 50 4.95 -2.73 10.52
C GLN A 50 4.74 -1.31 10.00
N ALA A 51 4.76 -0.32 10.90
CA ALA A 51 4.65 1.08 10.52
C ALA A 51 5.79 1.47 9.57
N PRO A 52 5.49 1.98 8.37
CA PRO A 52 6.52 2.50 7.48
C PRO A 52 7.07 3.82 8.03
N GLU A 53 8.38 3.98 8.00
CA GLU A 53 9.07 5.22 8.43
C GLU A 53 9.10 6.30 7.33
N GLY A 54 8.61 6.00 6.15
CA GLY A 54 8.60 6.94 5.02
C GLY A 54 7.83 6.41 3.82
N ALA A 55 7.89 7.15 2.72
CA ALA A 55 7.13 6.92 1.50
C ALA A 55 5.59 6.95 1.73
N PHE A 56 4.84 6.32 0.84
CA PHE A 56 3.37 6.20 0.88
C PHE A 56 2.94 4.76 0.56
N TYR A 57 3.79 3.80 0.89
CA TYR A 57 3.57 2.36 0.70
C TYR A 57 3.65 1.63 2.02
N MET A 58 2.80 0.62 2.17
CA MET A 58 2.90 -0.40 3.22
C MET A 58 3.22 -1.75 2.60
N PHE A 59 4.05 -2.52 3.28
CA PHE A 59 4.33 -3.89 2.92
C PHE A 59 3.63 -4.80 3.94
N VAL A 60 2.43 -5.21 3.58
CA VAL A 60 1.53 -5.96 4.47
C VAL A 60 1.88 -7.44 4.41
N LYS A 61 2.10 -8.05 5.56
CA LYS A 61 2.35 -9.48 5.70
C LYS A 61 1.02 -10.23 5.76
N ILE A 62 0.90 -11.28 4.98
CA ILE A 62 -0.22 -12.22 5.02
C ILE A 62 0.12 -13.29 6.05
N THR A 63 -0.63 -13.35 7.15
CA THR A 63 -0.48 -14.34 8.22
C THR A 63 -1.54 -15.43 8.17
N HIS A 64 -2.58 -15.24 7.34
CA HIS A 64 -3.67 -16.21 7.13
C HIS A 64 -3.12 -17.56 6.61
N ASP A 65 -3.43 -18.66 7.27
CA ASP A 65 -2.82 -19.98 7.03
C ASP A 65 -2.85 -20.47 5.58
N TYR A 66 -3.92 -20.23 4.87
CA TYR A 66 -4.04 -20.64 3.47
C TYR A 66 -3.27 -19.73 2.51
N TRP A 67 -3.19 -18.41 2.80
CA TRP A 67 -2.66 -17.40 1.88
C TRP A 67 -1.20 -17.01 2.13
N LYS A 68 -0.63 -17.29 3.31
CA LYS A 68 0.71 -16.84 3.74
C LYS A 68 1.86 -17.16 2.77
N ASP A 69 1.70 -18.19 1.94
CA ASP A 69 2.70 -18.60 0.95
C ASP A 69 2.28 -18.35 -0.50
N LYS A 70 1.12 -17.74 -0.72
CA LYS A 70 0.46 -17.59 -2.03
C LYS A 70 0.15 -16.11 -2.34
N ASP A 71 1.09 -15.21 -2.06
CA ASP A 71 0.90 -13.75 -2.19
C ASP A 71 0.43 -13.32 -3.60
N LYS A 72 0.91 -13.96 -4.65
CA LYS A 72 0.46 -13.68 -6.03
C LYS A 72 -1.00 -14.08 -6.23
N ASP A 73 -1.38 -15.29 -5.82
CA ASP A 73 -2.74 -15.77 -5.96
C ASP A 73 -3.71 -14.98 -5.10
N PHE A 74 -3.27 -14.61 -3.88
CA PHE A 74 -4.01 -13.72 -2.99
C PHE A 74 -4.38 -12.40 -3.68
N VAL A 75 -3.39 -11.70 -4.25
CA VAL A 75 -3.60 -10.40 -4.93
C VAL A 75 -4.53 -10.56 -6.15
N LEU A 76 -4.34 -11.60 -6.96
CA LEU A 76 -5.19 -11.84 -8.13
C LEU A 76 -6.62 -12.17 -7.75
N LYS A 77 -6.82 -13.01 -6.74
CA LYS A 77 -8.17 -13.37 -6.25
C LYS A 77 -8.86 -12.20 -5.55
N LEU A 78 -8.12 -11.40 -4.80
CA LEU A 78 -8.62 -10.17 -4.20
C LEU A 78 -9.13 -9.19 -5.28
N LEU A 79 -8.36 -9.00 -6.34
CA LEU A 79 -8.76 -8.16 -7.47
C LEU A 79 -10.03 -8.73 -8.16
N GLU A 80 -10.05 -10.03 -8.44
CA GLU A 80 -11.18 -10.70 -9.10
C GLU A 80 -12.48 -10.62 -8.28
N LYS A 81 -12.39 -10.89 -6.97
CA LYS A 81 -13.57 -11.05 -6.11
C LYS A 81 -14.02 -9.75 -5.43
N LYS A 82 -13.10 -8.85 -5.14
CA LYS A 82 -13.36 -7.65 -4.34
C LYS A 82 -12.97 -6.34 -5.02
N HIS A 83 -12.40 -6.40 -6.24
CA HIS A 83 -11.98 -5.23 -7.03
C HIS A 83 -10.99 -4.32 -6.30
N VAL A 84 -10.12 -4.91 -5.45
CA VAL A 84 -9.06 -4.20 -4.76
C VAL A 84 -7.72 -4.55 -5.42
N LEU A 85 -7.08 -3.53 -6.01
CA LEU A 85 -5.79 -3.69 -6.69
C LEU A 85 -4.65 -3.44 -5.71
N THR A 86 -3.84 -4.47 -5.50
CA THR A 86 -2.57 -4.42 -4.75
C THR A 86 -1.47 -5.09 -5.55
N VAL A 87 -0.23 -5.08 -5.06
CA VAL A 87 0.89 -5.71 -5.77
C VAL A 87 1.52 -6.77 -4.88
N HIS A 88 1.66 -7.99 -5.41
CA HIS A 88 2.25 -9.11 -4.66
C HIS A 88 3.71 -8.86 -4.32
N GLY A 89 4.11 -9.24 -3.12
CA GLY A 89 5.43 -8.96 -2.59
C GLY A 89 6.56 -9.73 -3.27
N SER A 90 6.31 -10.96 -3.70
CA SER A 90 7.28 -11.79 -4.43
C SER A 90 7.73 -11.16 -5.77
N GLY A 91 6.97 -10.17 -6.30
CA GLY A 91 7.37 -9.37 -7.46
C GLY A 91 8.51 -8.37 -7.16
N PHE A 92 8.70 -8.00 -5.89
CA PHE A 92 9.79 -7.11 -5.45
C PHE A 92 11.00 -7.88 -4.98
N SER A 93 10.78 -9.00 -4.26
CA SER A 93 11.85 -9.85 -3.78
C SER A 93 11.34 -11.29 -3.64
N LYS A 94 12.03 -12.24 -4.26
CA LYS A 94 11.70 -13.66 -4.15
C LYS A 94 11.89 -14.21 -2.74
N HIS A 95 12.79 -13.61 -1.98
CA HIS A 95 13.13 -14.07 -0.62
C HIS A 95 12.32 -13.32 0.46
N TYR A 96 12.35 -11.98 0.45
CA TYR A 96 11.72 -11.17 1.49
C TYR A 96 10.29 -10.74 1.15
N GLY A 97 9.89 -10.82 -0.13
CA GLY A 97 8.57 -10.40 -0.57
C GLY A 97 7.51 -11.48 -0.48
N LYS A 98 7.92 -12.76 -0.42
CA LYS A 98 6.97 -13.87 -0.33
C LYS A 98 6.07 -13.73 0.90
N GLY A 99 4.78 -13.99 0.72
CA GLY A 99 3.80 -13.85 1.80
C GLY A 99 3.46 -12.40 2.16
N HIS A 100 3.76 -11.46 1.28
CA HIS A 100 3.44 -10.05 1.47
C HIS A 100 2.71 -9.47 0.27
N PHE A 101 2.03 -8.34 0.46
CA PHE A 101 1.57 -7.49 -0.63
C PHE A 101 1.83 -6.02 -0.31
N ARG A 102 2.02 -5.21 -1.36
CA ARG A 102 2.20 -3.77 -1.24
C ARG A 102 0.87 -3.06 -1.39
N LEU A 103 0.54 -2.24 -0.41
CA LEU A 103 -0.60 -1.33 -0.39
C LEU A 103 -0.09 0.11 -0.51
N VAL A 104 -0.85 0.97 -1.21
CA VAL A 104 -0.60 2.41 -1.35
C VAL A 104 -1.64 3.15 -0.53
N PHE A 105 -1.23 4.06 0.38
CA PHE A 105 -2.16 4.80 1.24
C PHE A 105 -2.32 6.28 0.84
N LEU A 106 -2.26 6.57 -0.48
CA LEU A 106 -2.53 7.90 -1.04
C LEU A 106 -4.02 8.24 -1.25
N PRO A 107 -4.92 7.27 -1.49
CA PRO A 107 -6.33 7.57 -1.66
C PRO A 107 -6.96 8.22 -0.41
N SER A 108 -8.18 8.78 -0.56
CA SER A 108 -8.90 9.34 0.59
C SER A 108 -9.18 8.27 1.66
N SER A 109 -9.34 8.71 2.90
CA SER A 109 -9.65 7.82 4.03
C SER A 109 -10.90 6.97 3.78
N GLU A 110 -11.88 7.49 3.06
CA GLU A 110 -13.10 6.75 2.68
C GLU A 110 -12.77 5.58 1.74
N VAL A 111 -11.97 5.83 0.70
CA VAL A 111 -11.54 4.79 -0.25
C VAL A 111 -10.66 3.74 0.44
N LEU A 112 -9.77 4.17 1.33
CA LEU A 112 -8.92 3.26 2.11
C LEU A 112 -9.75 2.40 3.05
N ASN A 113 -10.73 2.99 3.73
CA ASN A 113 -11.65 2.27 4.60
C ASN A 113 -12.47 1.22 3.84
N ASP A 114 -13.03 1.57 2.68
CA ASP A 114 -13.77 0.65 1.83
C ASP A 114 -12.88 -0.51 1.33
N ALA A 115 -11.69 -0.19 0.83
CA ALA A 115 -10.75 -1.19 0.35
C ALA A 115 -10.31 -2.17 1.45
N LEU A 116 -10.01 -1.67 2.65
CA LEU A 116 -9.61 -2.51 3.79
C LEU A 116 -10.77 -3.39 4.29
N SER A 117 -12.00 -2.88 4.31
CA SER A 117 -13.19 -3.67 4.64
C SER A 117 -13.40 -4.80 3.62
N ARG A 118 -13.20 -4.55 2.32
CA ARG A 118 -13.27 -5.58 1.27
C ARG A 118 -12.17 -6.64 1.41
N ILE A 119 -10.98 -6.26 1.88
CA ILE A 119 -9.89 -7.20 2.16
C ILE A 119 -10.28 -8.10 3.34
N GLU A 120 -10.84 -7.55 4.41
CA GLU A 120 -11.36 -8.29 5.57
C GLU A 120 -12.45 -9.28 5.17
N GLU A 121 -13.44 -8.82 4.40
CA GLU A 121 -14.49 -9.69 3.84
C GLU A 121 -13.90 -10.81 2.96
N PHE A 122 -12.87 -10.52 2.15
CA PHE A 122 -12.22 -11.52 1.31
C PHE A 122 -11.56 -12.63 2.15
N LEU A 123 -10.89 -12.26 3.23
CA LEU A 123 -10.25 -13.22 4.13
C LEU A 123 -11.26 -14.06 4.91
N SER A 124 -12.46 -13.54 5.14
CA SER A 124 -13.56 -14.24 5.82
C SER A 124 -14.33 -15.21 4.91
N LEU A 125 -14.10 -15.18 3.58
CA LEU A 125 -14.77 -16.08 2.65
C LEU A 125 -14.29 -17.53 2.84
N PRO A 126 -15.20 -18.51 2.71
CA PRO A 126 -14.79 -19.91 2.68
C PRO A 126 -13.85 -20.14 1.50
N ILE A 127 -12.76 -20.83 1.78
CA ILE A 127 -11.74 -21.16 0.78
C ILE A 127 -12.33 -22.21 -0.15
N THR A 128 -12.77 -21.78 -1.33
CA THR A 128 -13.11 -22.69 -2.43
C THR A 128 -11.84 -23.02 -3.21
N PRO A 129 -11.53 -24.30 -3.40
CA PRO A 129 -10.35 -24.76 -4.13
C PRO A 129 -10.34 -24.30 -5.59
#